data_cd24b9a89e15706d7bb49513ff3157d7
#
_entry.id   cd24b9a89e15706d7bb49513ff3157d7
#
_cell.length_a   1.000
_cell.length_b   1.000
_cell.length_c   1.000
_cell.angle_alpha   90.00
_cell.angle_beta   90.00
_cell.angle_gamma   90.00
#
_symmetry.space_group_name_H-M   'P 1'
#
loop_
_entity.id
_entity.type
_entity.pdbx_description
1 polymer ?
#
loop_
_entity_poly.entity_id
_entity_poly.type
_entity_poly.pdbx_seq_one_letter_code
_entity_poly.pdbx_strand_id
1 'polypeptide(L)'
;MADQRGYDLMLCYASNTEYSQLQRQLANHKVDGVILTYAMADDPCIELLRQYETPFVLIGRSEDKTIPQADNDQVAAACEMTRILLQLGAKRIALLVGSTIYAVNTDRIRGYLRGFAEFGVPVDQRLVHSGVESAGQTLDALEAALEQKADCILCGD
;
A
#
# COMPACT_ATOMS: atom_id res chain seq x y z
N MET A 1 -14.58 -7.12 19.30
CA MET A 1 -13.50 -6.28 19.88
C MET A 1 -13.93 -4.82 20.05
N ALA A 2 -14.45 -4.13 19.02
CA ALA A 2 -15.01 -2.77 19.19
C ALA A 2 -16.20 -2.76 20.14
N ASP A 3 -17.17 -3.66 19.91
CA ASP A 3 -18.34 -3.89 20.76
C ASP A 3 -18.00 -4.13 22.25
N GLN A 4 -16.92 -4.88 22.55
CA GLN A 4 -16.45 -5.09 23.92
C GLN A 4 -15.97 -3.83 24.62
N ARG A 5 -15.73 -2.76 23.85
CA ARG A 5 -15.31 -1.44 24.35
C ARG A 5 -16.38 -0.37 24.16
N GLY A 6 -17.60 -0.77 23.75
CA GLY A 6 -18.73 0.13 23.55
C GLY A 6 -18.59 1.03 22.31
N TYR A 7 -17.88 0.58 21.28
CA TYR A 7 -17.78 1.30 20.01
C TYR A 7 -18.55 0.58 18.91
N ASP A 8 -19.29 1.35 18.13
CA ASP A 8 -19.84 0.92 16.85
C ASP A 8 -18.85 1.25 15.71
N LEU A 9 -18.80 0.41 14.68
CA LEU A 9 -18.01 0.65 13.49
C LEU A 9 -18.92 0.98 12.31
N MET A 10 -18.67 2.14 11.71
CA MET A 10 -19.29 2.56 10.45
C MET A 10 -18.29 2.43 9.32
N LEU A 11 -18.60 1.62 8.31
CA LEU A 11 -17.80 1.55 7.10
C LEU A 11 -18.26 2.65 6.13
N CYS A 12 -17.33 3.53 5.78
CA CYS A 12 -17.55 4.57 4.78
C CYS A 12 -16.59 4.33 3.61
N TYR A 13 -17.14 4.16 2.42
CA TYR A 13 -16.36 4.07 1.20
C TYR A 13 -16.26 5.47 0.57
N ALA A 14 -15.06 6.01 0.52
CA ALA A 14 -14.76 7.23 -0.22
C ALA A 14 -14.07 6.84 -1.54
N SER A 15 -14.66 7.18 -2.67
CA SER A 15 -13.95 7.10 -3.94
C SER A 15 -12.94 8.24 -4.03
N ASN A 16 -11.89 8.08 -4.82
CA ASN A 16 -10.81 9.08 -4.98
C ASN A 16 -11.31 10.47 -5.45
N THR A 17 -12.58 10.64 -5.75
CA THR A 17 -13.18 11.88 -6.27
C THR A 17 -14.38 12.38 -5.45
N GLU A 18 -14.92 11.59 -4.54
CA GLU A 18 -16.13 11.94 -3.78
C GLU A 18 -15.95 11.72 -2.29
N TYR A 19 -15.64 12.80 -1.58
CA TYR A 19 -15.56 12.85 -0.12
C TYR A 19 -16.86 13.32 0.54
N SER A 20 -17.91 13.55 -0.24
CA SER A 20 -19.21 14.08 0.21
C SER A 20 -19.85 13.23 1.30
N GLN A 21 -19.67 11.91 1.23
CA GLN A 21 -20.19 11.01 2.25
C GLN A 21 -19.44 11.18 3.57
N LEU A 22 -18.11 11.20 3.56
CA LEU A 22 -17.31 11.44 4.75
C LEU A 22 -17.63 12.83 5.33
N GLN A 23 -17.62 13.87 4.49
CA GLN A 23 -17.95 15.23 4.90
C GLN A 23 -19.31 15.32 5.59
N ARG A 24 -20.34 14.63 5.06
CA ARG A 24 -21.66 14.57 5.67
C ARG A 24 -21.66 13.89 7.04
N GLN A 25 -20.86 12.82 7.23
CA GLN A 25 -20.76 12.16 8.53
C GLN A 25 -20.09 13.08 9.56
N LEU A 26 -19.01 13.76 9.15
CA LEU A 26 -18.29 14.70 10.00
C LEU A 26 -19.15 15.93 10.38
N ALA A 27 -19.79 16.56 9.39
CA ALA A 27 -20.66 17.72 9.60
C ALA A 27 -21.85 17.44 10.52
N ASN A 28 -22.33 16.20 10.59
CA ASN A 28 -23.42 15.79 11.45
C ASN A 28 -22.96 15.14 12.77
N HIS A 29 -21.66 15.17 13.07
CA HIS A 29 -21.07 14.57 14.29
C HIS A 29 -21.50 13.09 14.51
N LYS A 30 -21.55 12.30 13.42
CA LYS A 30 -22.00 10.90 13.49
C LYS A 30 -20.92 9.91 13.85
N VAL A 31 -19.68 10.38 13.95
CA VAL A 31 -18.50 9.58 14.30
C VAL A 31 -17.64 10.38 15.27
N ASP A 32 -17.07 9.69 16.25
CA ASP A 32 -16.18 10.28 17.26
C ASP A 32 -14.71 10.28 16.78
N GLY A 33 -14.38 9.49 15.76
CA GLY A 33 -13.09 9.41 15.16
C GLY A 33 -13.08 8.57 13.90
N VAL A 34 -12.00 8.62 13.14
CA VAL A 34 -11.87 7.95 11.84
C VAL A 34 -10.61 7.10 11.79
N ILE A 35 -10.72 5.90 11.24
CA ILE A 35 -9.58 5.06 10.88
C ILE A 35 -9.47 5.11 9.35
N LEU A 36 -8.40 5.70 8.85
CA LEU A 36 -8.05 5.64 7.43
C LEU A 36 -7.26 4.35 7.18
N THR A 37 -7.67 3.58 6.17
CA THR A 37 -6.98 2.31 5.83
C THR A 37 -5.86 2.50 4.81
N TYR A 38 -5.77 3.67 4.22
CA TYR A 38 -4.68 4.13 3.34
C TYR A 38 -4.71 5.66 3.25
N ALA A 39 -3.62 6.24 2.79
CA ALA A 39 -3.55 7.65 2.42
C ALA A 39 -2.62 7.85 1.21
N MET A 40 -2.97 8.83 0.40
CA MET A 40 -2.11 9.35 -0.66
C MET A 40 -1.25 10.51 -0.13
N ALA A 41 -0.26 10.93 -0.90
CA ALA A 41 0.38 12.22 -0.67
C ALA A 41 -0.69 13.33 -0.84
N ASP A 42 -0.72 14.29 0.08
CA ASP A 42 -1.70 15.40 0.09
C ASP A 42 -3.16 14.92 0.02
N ASP A 43 -3.49 13.89 0.82
CA ASP A 43 -4.80 13.24 0.82
C ASP A 43 -5.90 14.20 1.27
N PRO A 44 -6.91 14.50 0.44
CA PRO A 44 -8.01 15.38 0.80
C PRO A 44 -8.85 14.90 1.99
N CYS A 45 -8.88 13.59 2.30
CA CYS A 45 -9.53 13.08 3.50
C CYS A 45 -8.85 13.61 4.76
N ILE A 46 -7.52 13.67 4.75
CA ILE A 46 -6.73 14.16 5.89
C ILE A 46 -7.02 15.65 6.13
N GLU A 47 -7.04 16.45 5.06
CA GLU A 47 -7.37 17.87 5.16
C GLU A 47 -8.80 18.09 5.68
N LEU A 48 -9.75 17.28 5.21
CA LEU A 48 -11.12 17.32 5.68
C LEU A 48 -11.22 16.98 7.18
N LEU A 49 -10.55 15.92 7.62
CA LEU A 49 -10.53 15.51 9.03
C LEU A 49 -9.93 16.59 9.95
N ARG A 50 -8.87 17.28 9.48
CA ARG A 50 -8.28 18.43 10.18
C ARG A 50 -9.25 19.60 10.25
N GLN A 51 -9.93 19.93 9.16
CA GLN A 51 -10.92 21.01 9.09
C GLN A 51 -12.07 20.81 10.08
N TYR A 52 -12.51 19.54 10.25
CA TYR A 52 -13.57 19.20 11.20
C TYR A 52 -13.07 18.86 12.60
N GLU A 53 -11.76 19.03 12.85
CA GLU A 53 -11.12 18.70 14.13
C GLU A 53 -11.45 17.28 14.63
N THR A 54 -11.68 16.35 13.69
CA THR A 54 -12.04 14.97 14.01
C THR A 54 -10.79 14.15 14.27
N PRO A 55 -10.67 13.46 15.41
CA PRO A 55 -9.56 12.57 15.68
C PRO A 55 -9.47 11.46 14.63
N PHE A 56 -8.28 11.16 14.15
CA PHE A 56 -8.08 10.07 13.21
C PHE A 56 -6.72 9.40 13.37
N VAL A 57 -6.65 8.17 12.86
CA VAL A 57 -5.42 7.37 12.76
C VAL A 57 -5.33 6.77 11.37
N LEU A 58 -4.12 6.69 10.82
CA LEU A 58 -3.84 6.04 9.55
C LEU A 58 -3.30 4.62 9.79
N ILE A 59 -3.91 3.63 9.16
CA ILE A 59 -3.28 2.31 8.95
C ILE A 59 -2.48 2.41 7.66
N GLY A 60 -1.16 2.40 7.80
CA GLY A 60 -0.24 2.68 6.71
C GLY A 60 0.71 3.83 7.04
N ARG A 61 1.51 4.24 6.06
CA ARG A 61 2.55 5.25 6.23
C ARG A 61 2.21 6.54 5.49
N SER A 62 2.46 7.65 6.17
CA SER A 62 2.51 9.00 5.60
C SER A 62 3.88 9.64 5.87
N GLU A 63 4.33 10.50 4.99
CA GLU A 63 5.52 11.32 5.22
C GLU A 63 5.26 12.42 6.28
N ASP A 64 4.01 12.83 6.45
CA ASP A 64 3.60 13.75 7.50
C ASP A 64 3.62 13.05 8.86
N LYS A 65 4.62 13.40 9.68
CA LYS A 65 4.84 12.81 11.00
C LYS A 65 3.88 13.33 12.07
N THR A 66 3.05 14.32 11.76
CA THR A 66 1.99 14.82 12.67
C THR A 66 0.78 13.89 12.69
N ILE A 67 0.66 12.99 11.72
CA ILE A 67 -0.44 12.01 11.61
C ILE A 67 -0.13 10.81 12.49
N PRO A 68 -1.00 10.47 13.46
CA PRO A 68 -0.92 9.19 14.16
C PRO A 68 -1.07 8.05 13.15
N GLN A 69 -0.07 7.17 13.07
CA GLN A 69 -0.05 6.12 12.07
C GLN A 69 0.45 4.80 12.66
N ALA A 70 -0.09 3.70 12.15
CA ALA A 70 0.33 2.34 12.45
C ALA A 70 0.59 1.62 11.14
N ASP A 71 1.81 1.17 10.92
CA ASP A 71 2.23 0.51 9.69
C ASP A 71 3.14 -0.67 9.98
N ASN A 72 3.23 -1.57 9.01
CA ASN A 72 4.24 -2.61 8.97
C ASN A 72 5.52 -2.07 8.29
N ASP A 73 6.66 -2.67 8.59
CA ASP A 73 7.89 -2.35 7.83
C ASP A 73 7.85 -3.05 6.46
N GLN A 74 7.17 -2.40 5.51
CA GLN A 74 6.99 -2.92 4.15
C GLN A 74 8.32 -3.08 3.42
N VAL A 75 9.29 -2.21 3.70
CA VAL A 75 10.63 -2.29 3.11
C VAL A 75 11.34 -3.55 3.62
N ALA A 76 11.33 -3.77 4.94
CA ALA A 76 11.96 -4.95 5.52
C ALA A 76 11.26 -6.24 5.07
N ALA A 77 9.94 -6.27 5.04
CA ALA A 77 9.16 -7.44 4.62
C ALA A 77 9.44 -7.82 3.15
N ALA A 78 9.40 -6.85 2.23
CA ALA A 78 9.70 -7.10 0.82
C ALA A 78 11.17 -7.49 0.59
N CYS A 79 12.10 -6.88 1.33
CA CYS A 79 13.52 -7.22 1.29
C CYS A 79 13.75 -8.67 1.74
N GLU A 80 13.17 -9.08 2.86
CA GLU A 80 13.32 -10.43 3.39
C GLU A 80 12.70 -11.48 2.45
N MET A 81 11.49 -11.22 1.93
CA MET A 81 10.86 -12.12 0.97
C MET A 81 11.70 -12.28 -0.30
N THR A 82 12.23 -11.18 -0.83
CA THR A 82 13.13 -11.21 -2.01
C THR A 82 14.38 -12.05 -1.72
N ARG A 83 15.00 -11.88 -0.55
CA ARG A 83 16.16 -12.67 -0.13
C ARG A 83 15.84 -14.16 -0.02
N ILE A 84 14.69 -14.51 0.55
CA ILE A 84 14.25 -15.90 0.66
C ILE A 84 14.11 -16.52 -0.74
N LEU A 85 13.47 -15.84 -1.67
CA LEU A 85 13.31 -16.34 -3.04
C LEU A 85 14.65 -16.54 -3.74
N LEU A 86 15.58 -15.60 -3.60
CA LEU A 86 16.95 -15.73 -4.14
C LEU A 86 17.71 -16.87 -3.49
N GLN A 87 17.58 -17.09 -2.18
CA GLN A 87 18.18 -18.23 -1.47
C GLN A 87 17.61 -19.57 -1.94
N LEU A 88 16.33 -19.62 -2.30
CA LEU A 88 15.68 -20.79 -2.87
C LEU A 88 16.08 -21.07 -4.34
N GLY A 89 16.88 -20.18 -4.93
CA GLY A 89 17.44 -20.35 -6.26
C GLY A 89 16.75 -19.59 -7.38
N ALA A 90 15.72 -18.77 -7.06
CA ALA A 90 15.13 -17.87 -8.04
C ALA A 90 16.18 -16.85 -8.51
N LYS A 91 16.17 -16.54 -9.81
CA LYS A 91 17.14 -15.61 -10.43
C LYS A 91 16.46 -14.42 -11.10
N ARG A 92 15.23 -14.61 -11.51
CA ARG A 92 14.45 -13.66 -12.31
C ARG A 92 13.07 -13.48 -11.68
N ILE A 93 13.04 -12.80 -10.56
CA ILE A 93 11.82 -12.54 -9.79
C ILE A 93 11.08 -11.38 -10.43
N ALA A 94 9.83 -11.56 -10.85
CA ALA A 94 8.96 -10.47 -11.24
C ALA A 94 8.26 -9.91 -10.00
N LEU A 95 8.25 -8.59 -9.83
CA LEU A 95 7.51 -7.89 -8.79
C LEU A 95 6.26 -7.24 -9.40
N LEU A 96 5.08 -7.55 -8.86
CA LEU A 96 3.81 -6.94 -9.23
C LEU A 96 3.26 -6.17 -8.04
N VAL A 97 3.10 -4.86 -8.18
CA VAL A 97 2.55 -3.97 -7.15
C VAL A 97 1.53 -3.00 -7.75
N GLY A 98 0.63 -2.53 -6.92
CA GLY A 98 -0.34 -1.51 -7.29
C GLY A 98 0.28 -0.14 -7.57
N SER A 99 -0.56 0.90 -7.63
CA SER A 99 -0.12 2.27 -7.92
C SER A 99 0.89 2.80 -6.91
N THR A 100 1.94 3.45 -7.41
CA THR A 100 2.99 4.09 -6.61
C THR A 100 2.56 5.40 -5.94
N ILE A 101 1.33 5.85 -6.17
CA ILE A 101 0.73 6.94 -5.39
C ILE A 101 0.55 6.54 -3.91
N TYR A 102 0.48 5.25 -3.62
CA TYR A 102 0.43 4.71 -2.28
C TYR A 102 1.84 4.35 -1.79
N ALA A 103 2.21 4.88 -0.63
CA ALA A 103 3.53 4.68 -0.03
C ALA A 103 3.90 3.20 0.14
N VAL A 104 2.92 2.34 0.44
CA VAL A 104 3.10 0.89 0.60
C VAL A 104 3.74 0.24 -0.62
N ASN A 105 3.31 0.62 -1.82
CA ASN A 105 3.84 0.04 -3.07
C ASN A 105 5.25 0.54 -3.37
N THR A 106 5.52 1.82 -3.10
CA THR A 106 6.88 2.38 -3.22
C THR A 106 7.84 1.70 -2.24
N ASP A 107 7.41 1.45 -1.01
CA ASP A 107 8.22 0.78 0.01
C ASP A 107 8.48 -0.69 -0.34
N ARG A 108 7.50 -1.41 -0.90
CA ARG A 108 7.68 -2.77 -1.42
C ARG A 108 8.70 -2.82 -2.55
N ILE A 109 8.62 -1.88 -3.51
CA ILE A 109 9.64 -1.77 -4.58
C ILE A 109 11.02 -1.53 -3.97
N ARG A 110 11.14 -0.60 -3.01
CA ARG A 110 12.41 -0.30 -2.32
C ARG A 110 12.96 -1.54 -1.62
N GLY A 111 12.12 -2.28 -0.92
CA GLY A 111 12.50 -3.52 -0.25
C GLY A 111 12.97 -4.60 -1.23
N TYR A 112 12.24 -4.79 -2.32
CA TYR A 112 12.63 -5.71 -3.39
C TYR A 112 14.01 -5.36 -3.96
N LEU A 113 14.24 -4.11 -4.33
CA LEU A 113 15.54 -3.65 -4.86
C LEU A 113 16.67 -3.85 -3.84
N ARG A 114 16.39 -3.56 -2.56
CA ARG A 114 17.33 -3.78 -1.46
C ARG A 114 17.68 -5.26 -1.30
N GLY A 115 16.70 -6.16 -1.39
CA GLY A 115 16.93 -7.61 -1.32
C GLY A 115 17.92 -8.11 -2.37
N PHE A 116 17.76 -7.67 -3.63
CA PHE A 116 18.71 -7.97 -4.70
C PHE A 116 20.11 -7.38 -4.43
N ALA A 117 20.17 -6.12 -3.99
CA ALA A 117 21.43 -5.45 -3.70
C ALA A 117 22.21 -6.15 -2.58
N GLU A 118 21.53 -6.53 -1.49
CA GLU A 118 22.14 -7.28 -0.37
C GLU A 118 22.59 -8.70 -0.79
N PHE A 119 21.93 -9.28 -1.78
CA PHE A 119 22.31 -10.59 -2.33
C PHE A 119 23.44 -10.49 -3.39
N GLY A 120 23.76 -9.26 -3.84
CA GLY A 120 24.82 -9.03 -4.84
C GLY A 120 24.40 -9.40 -6.27
N VAL A 121 23.12 -9.45 -6.58
CA VAL A 121 22.58 -9.80 -7.91
C VAL A 121 21.94 -8.55 -8.52
N PRO A 122 22.19 -8.26 -9.81
CA PRO A 122 21.58 -7.11 -10.48
C PRO A 122 20.07 -7.36 -10.72
N VAL A 123 19.29 -6.30 -10.56
CA VAL A 123 17.84 -6.32 -10.87
C VAL A 123 17.62 -6.09 -12.36
N ASP A 124 16.75 -6.91 -12.97
CA ASP A 124 16.19 -6.60 -14.28
C ASP A 124 14.94 -5.72 -14.10
N GLN A 125 15.07 -4.43 -14.41
CA GLN A 125 13.97 -3.46 -14.23
C GLN A 125 12.71 -3.79 -15.05
N ARG A 126 12.83 -4.60 -16.09
CA ARG A 126 11.69 -5.05 -16.90
C ARG A 126 10.77 -6.02 -16.14
N LEU A 127 11.24 -6.53 -15.00
CA LEU A 127 10.48 -7.42 -14.12
C LEU A 127 9.79 -6.66 -12.97
N VAL A 128 9.88 -5.32 -12.93
CA VAL A 128 9.20 -4.50 -11.93
C VAL A 128 7.96 -3.89 -12.55
N HIS A 129 6.78 -4.42 -12.22
CA HIS A 129 5.47 -3.99 -12.71
C HIS A 129 4.73 -3.24 -11.61
N SER A 130 4.52 -1.95 -11.80
CA SER A 130 3.74 -1.09 -10.88
C SER A 130 2.47 -0.59 -11.56
N GLY A 131 1.49 -0.16 -10.78
CA GLY A 131 0.20 0.28 -11.29
C GLY A 131 -0.73 -0.89 -11.68
N VAL A 132 -0.49 -2.07 -11.13
CA VAL A 132 -1.31 -3.26 -11.36
C VAL A 132 -2.52 -3.21 -10.43
N GLU A 133 -3.67 -2.74 -10.93
CA GLU A 133 -4.87 -2.45 -10.13
C GLU A 133 -6.13 -3.17 -10.64
N SER A 134 -6.01 -3.93 -11.73
CA SER A 134 -7.13 -4.68 -12.31
C SER A 134 -6.69 -6.05 -12.80
N ALA A 135 -7.65 -6.96 -12.94
CA ALA A 135 -7.40 -8.29 -13.48
C ALA A 135 -6.75 -8.26 -14.88
N GLY A 136 -7.15 -7.31 -15.73
CA GLY A 136 -6.53 -7.15 -17.06
C GLY A 136 -5.06 -6.76 -16.94
N GLN A 137 -4.75 -5.74 -16.16
CA GLN A 137 -3.37 -5.30 -15.90
C GLN A 137 -2.53 -6.41 -15.23
N THR A 138 -3.14 -7.23 -14.37
CA THR A 138 -2.46 -8.39 -13.78
C THR A 138 -2.08 -9.40 -14.85
N LEU A 139 -2.99 -9.71 -15.78
CA LEU A 139 -2.69 -10.63 -16.89
C LEU A 139 -1.59 -10.07 -17.80
N ASP A 140 -1.68 -8.80 -18.18
CA ASP A 140 -0.66 -8.14 -19.01
C ASP A 140 0.73 -8.18 -18.34
N ALA A 141 0.77 -7.91 -17.03
CA ALA A 141 2.02 -7.94 -16.24
C ALA A 141 2.59 -9.37 -16.13
N LEU A 142 1.71 -10.38 -15.98
CA LEU A 142 2.11 -11.80 -15.95
C LEU A 142 2.66 -12.23 -17.31
N GLU A 143 2.00 -11.89 -18.41
CA GLU A 143 2.47 -12.19 -19.77
C GLU A 143 3.84 -11.55 -20.01
N ALA A 144 3.99 -10.27 -19.68
CA ALA A 144 5.27 -9.57 -19.80
C ALA A 144 6.38 -10.22 -18.94
N ALA A 145 6.07 -10.64 -17.72
CA ALA A 145 7.01 -11.34 -16.85
C ALA A 145 7.44 -12.69 -17.44
N LEU A 146 6.52 -13.46 -18.02
CA LEU A 146 6.81 -14.74 -18.68
C LEU A 146 7.67 -14.54 -19.94
N GLU A 147 7.39 -13.53 -20.76
CA GLU A 147 8.22 -13.18 -21.92
C GLU A 147 9.65 -12.83 -21.49
N GLN A 148 9.81 -12.17 -20.33
CA GLN A 148 11.10 -11.87 -19.72
C GLN A 148 11.70 -13.09 -18.99
N LYS A 149 11.08 -14.27 -19.08
CA LYS A 149 11.53 -15.52 -18.46
C LYS A 149 11.67 -15.39 -16.93
N ALA A 150 10.71 -14.74 -16.29
CA ALA A 150 10.61 -14.77 -14.84
C ALA A 150 10.47 -16.23 -14.37
N ASP A 151 11.22 -16.59 -13.34
CA ASP A 151 11.16 -17.91 -12.71
C ASP A 151 10.39 -17.86 -11.37
N CYS A 152 10.05 -16.67 -10.92
CA CYS A 152 9.26 -16.43 -9.73
C CYS A 152 8.49 -15.10 -9.84
N ILE A 153 7.34 -15.04 -9.17
CA ILE A 153 6.51 -13.84 -9.09
C ILE A 153 6.30 -13.50 -7.63
N LEU A 154 6.59 -12.25 -7.28
CA LEU A 154 6.30 -11.66 -5.98
C LEU A 154 5.19 -10.64 -6.15
N CYS A 155 4.03 -10.91 -5.53
CA CYS A 155 2.90 -9.99 -5.54
C CYS A 155 2.91 -9.11 -4.29
N GLY A 156 2.56 -7.84 -4.47
CA GLY A 156 2.42 -6.89 -3.38
C GLY A 156 1.13 -7.06 -2.59
N ASP A 157 0.07 -7.54 -3.23
CA ASP A 157 -1.23 -7.79 -2.62
C ASP A 157 -1.77 -9.14 -3.12
#